data_c11b012fe96373d974aea85eb93e3d79
#
_entry.id   c11b012fe96373d974aea85eb93e3d79
#
_cell.length_a   1.000
_cell.length_b   1.000
_cell.length_c   1.000
_cell.angle_alpha   90.00
_cell.angle_beta   90.00
_cell.angle_gamma   90.00
#
_symmetry.space_group_name_H-M   'P 1'
#
loop_
_entity.id
_entity.type
_entity.pdbx_description
1 polymer ?
#
loop_
_entity_poly.entity_id
_entity_poly.type
_entity_poly.pdbx_seq_one_letter_code
_entity_poly.pdbx_strand_id
1 'polypeptide(L)'
;MLFKEKTIWITGATSGIGKAVAIELSKENCHLILSGRNETALKETEEACLKNGSRVTLAPFDLGDERSIEMAFNSVKKENFKINALYNFGGISQRSLVNETPLFVDRKIFEVNYFGTITLTKLVLPEIIKNGGGHIAATSSLVGKFGFPYRSSYSASKHALHGFFESLLAENKVNNIRVTMVIPGFINTNISVNAVNSKGTRHGKLDQNQAKGMPADVCARIICKGLKKEKKEILVGKKDKIMVHIKRFVPSLYYHLASRVKPM
;
A
#
# COMPACT_ATOMS: atom_id res chain seq x y z
N MET A 1 13.74 -6.77 11.14
CA MET A 1 12.91 -7.96 11.47
C MET A 1 13.33 -9.15 10.61
N LEU A 2 13.45 -10.34 11.18
CA LEU A 2 13.58 -11.59 10.41
C LEU A 2 12.17 -12.10 10.10
N PHE A 3 11.92 -12.53 8.86
CA PHE A 3 10.58 -12.94 8.42
C PHE A 3 10.29 -14.42 8.67
N LYS A 4 11.34 -15.22 8.83
CA LYS A 4 11.24 -16.66 9.06
C LYS A 4 10.27 -16.96 10.22
N GLU A 5 9.33 -17.88 10.01
CA GLU A 5 8.32 -18.30 10.98
C GLU A 5 7.37 -17.18 11.48
N LYS A 6 7.36 -16.02 10.82
CA LYS A 6 6.44 -14.93 11.15
C LYS A 6 5.16 -15.03 10.34
N THR A 7 4.04 -14.68 10.96
CA THR A 7 2.77 -14.50 10.26
C THR A 7 2.63 -13.04 9.84
N ILE A 8 2.51 -12.80 8.54
CA ILE A 8 2.49 -11.49 7.92
C ILE A 8 1.20 -11.35 7.12
N TRP A 9 0.37 -10.39 7.48
CA TRP A 9 -0.85 -10.08 6.74
C TRP A 9 -0.57 -9.04 5.66
N ILE A 10 -0.92 -9.31 4.41
CA ILE A 10 -0.64 -8.45 3.24
C ILE A 10 -1.95 -8.11 2.53
N THR A 11 -2.29 -6.82 2.46
CA THR A 11 -3.41 -6.35 1.64
C THR A 11 -2.95 -5.97 0.23
N GLY A 12 -3.86 -5.98 -0.75
CA GLY A 12 -3.51 -5.71 -2.15
C GLY A 12 -2.66 -6.81 -2.80
N ALA A 13 -2.75 -8.03 -2.28
CA ALA A 13 -1.95 -9.17 -2.73
C ALA A 13 -2.35 -9.72 -4.11
N THR A 14 -3.42 -9.20 -4.73
CA THR A 14 -3.91 -9.66 -6.04
C THR A 14 -3.09 -9.16 -7.22
N SER A 15 -2.31 -8.09 -7.08
CA SER A 15 -1.57 -7.50 -8.21
C SER A 15 -0.46 -6.54 -7.75
N GLY A 16 0.35 -6.08 -8.71
CA GLY A 16 1.30 -4.98 -8.53
C GLY A 16 2.30 -5.20 -7.40
N ILE A 17 2.49 -4.15 -6.58
CA ILE A 17 3.49 -4.16 -5.51
C ILE A 17 3.14 -5.19 -4.44
N GLY A 18 1.86 -5.29 -4.02
CA GLY A 18 1.44 -6.21 -2.97
C GLY A 18 1.66 -7.68 -3.35
N LYS A 19 1.27 -8.08 -4.58
CA LYS A 19 1.56 -9.42 -5.13
C LYS A 19 3.07 -9.70 -5.17
N ALA A 20 3.86 -8.74 -5.69
CA ALA A 20 5.30 -8.91 -5.80
C ALA A 20 6.00 -9.01 -4.43
N VAL A 21 5.56 -8.23 -3.43
CA VAL A 21 6.06 -8.31 -2.05
C VAL A 21 5.68 -9.64 -1.39
N ALA A 22 4.45 -10.13 -1.60
CA ALA A 22 4.03 -11.45 -1.09
C ALA A 22 4.93 -12.57 -1.64
N ILE A 23 5.17 -12.58 -2.96
CA ILE A 23 6.05 -13.56 -3.61
C ILE A 23 7.51 -13.43 -3.12
N GLU A 24 8.01 -12.21 -2.92
CA GLU A 24 9.38 -12.02 -2.41
C GLU A 24 9.53 -12.49 -0.96
N LEU A 25 8.55 -12.17 -0.09
CA LEU A 25 8.55 -12.60 1.31
C LEU A 25 8.37 -14.11 1.45
N SER A 26 7.64 -14.77 0.55
CA SER A 26 7.43 -16.22 0.61
C SER A 26 8.73 -17.03 0.51
N LYS A 27 9.81 -16.45 0.01
CA LYS A 27 11.14 -17.06 -0.01
C LYS A 27 11.80 -17.16 1.38
N GLU A 28 11.25 -16.51 2.39
CA GLU A 28 11.81 -16.45 3.75
C GLU A 28 11.15 -17.47 4.72
N ASN A 29 10.41 -18.46 4.22
CA ASN A 29 9.70 -19.46 5.02
C ASN A 29 8.84 -18.83 6.13
N CYS A 30 7.90 -18.00 5.75
CA CYS A 30 6.93 -17.32 6.62
C CYS A 30 5.51 -17.85 6.39
N HIS A 31 4.56 -17.41 7.22
CA HIS A 31 3.14 -17.60 6.96
C HIS A 31 2.55 -16.29 6.43
N LEU A 32 1.95 -16.31 5.26
CA LEU A 32 1.35 -15.14 4.62
C LEU A 32 -0.18 -15.23 4.67
N ILE A 33 -0.81 -14.17 5.21
CA ILE A 33 -2.25 -13.96 5.08
C ILE A 33 -2.43 -12.97 3.93
N LEU A 34 -3.08 -13.41 2.84
CA LEU A 34 -3.22 -12.62 1.62
C LEU A 34 -4.63 -12.10 1.45
N SER A 35 -4.77 -10.78 1.25
CA SER A 35 -6.06 -10.13 1.08
C SER A 35 -6.16 -9.27 -0.17
N GLY A 36 -7.35 -9.25 -0.73
CA GLY A 36 -7.77 -8.46 -1.88
C GLY A 36 -9.14 -8.91 -2.37
N ARG A 37 -9.72 -8.21 -3.33
CA ARG A 37 -11.09 -8.44 -3.80
C ARG A 37 -11.24 -9.60 -4.79
N ASN A 38 -10.21 -9.83 -5.60
CA ASN A 38 -10.25 -10.83 -6.67
C ASN A 38 -9.68 -12.15 -6.15
N GLU A 39 -10.56 -13.09 -5.82
CA GLU A 39 -10.18 -14.38 -5.27
C GLU A 39 -9.36 -15.23 -6.24
N THR A 40 -9.66 -15.18 -7.55
CA THR A 40 -8.87 -15.89 -8.55
C THR A 40 -7.42 -15.39 -8.56
N ALA A 41 -7.22 -14.07 -8.56
CA ALA A 41 -5.89 -13.48 -8.51
C ALA A 41 -5.18 -13.70 -7.15
N LEU A 42 -5.94 -13.86 -6.04
CA LEU A 42 -5.37 -14.29 -4.76
C LEU A 42 -4.86 -15.73 -4.82
N LYS A 43 -5.60 -16.65 -5.42
CA LYS A 43 -5.18 -18.05 -5.62
C LYS A 43 -3.92 -18.16 -6.47
N GLU A 44 -3.81 -17.37 -7.55
CA GLU A 44 -2.56 -17.31 -8.34
C GLU A 44 -1.36 -16.85 -7.49
N THR A 45 -1.58 -15.89 -6.58
CA THR A 45 -0.53 -15.40 -5.69
C THR A 45 -0.18 -16.45 -4.63
N GLU A 46 -1.18 -17.12 -4.07
CA GLU A 46 -1.03 -18.24 -3.16
C GLU A 46 -0.17 -19.34 -3.77
N GLU A 47 -0.52 -19.82 -4.97
CA GLU A 47 0.25 -20.85 -5.69
C GLU A 47 1.72 -20.46 -5.86
N ALA A 48 1.98 -19.19 -6.24
CA ALA A 48 3.33 -18.69 -6.38
C ALA A 48 4.09 -18.66 -5.04
N CYS A 49 3.41 -18.34 -3.94
CA CYS A 49 4.02 -18.31 -2.60
C CYS A 49 4.26 -19.74 -2.05
N LEU A 50 3.32 -20.67 -2.27
CA LEU A 50 3.46 -22.08 -1.87
C LEU A 50 4.67 -22.75 -2.54
N LYS A 51 4.92 -22.46 -3.83
CA LYS A 51 6.09 -22.93 -4.56
C LYS A 51 7.43 -22.51 -3.93
N ASN A 52 7.44 -21.41 -3.18
CA ASN A 52 8.62 -20.93 -2.45
C ASN A 52 8.72 -21.51 -1.01
N GLY A 53 7.81 -22.39 -0.59
CA GLY A 53 7.84 -23.08 0.70
C GLY A 53 7.16 -22.32 1.86
N SER A 54 6.54 -21.19 1.63
CA SER A 54 5.77 -20.48 2.66
C SER A 54 4.35 -21.03 2.82
N ARG A 55 3.80 -20.95 4.04
CA ARG A 55 2.37 -21.20 4.27
C ARG A 55 1.55 -19.99 3.85
N VAL A 56 0.35 -20.24 3.34
CA VAL A 56 -0.58 -19.17 2.91
C VAL A 56 -1.98 -19.42 3.46
N THR A 57 -2.64 -18.34 3.86
CA THR A 57 -4.07 -18.28 4.18
C THR A 57 -4.69 -17.16 3.35
N LEU A 58 -5.79 -17.44 2.67
CA LEU A 58 -6.54 -16.41 1.95
C LEU A 58 -7.58 -15.77 2.87
N ALA A 59 -7.61 -14.45 2.88
CA ALA A 59 -8.60 -13.65 3.62
C ALA A 59 -9.13 -12.55 2.66
N PRO A 60 -10.00 -12.91 1.69
CA PRO A 60 -10.50 -11.96 0.71
C PRO A 60 -11.43 -10.92 1.37
N PHE A 61 -11.26 -9.63 0.98
CA PHE A 61 -12.16 -8.54 1.35
C PHE A 61 -11.99 -7.32 0.43
N ASP A 62 -12.97 -6.42 0.46
CA ASP A 62 -12.89 -5.09 -0.16
C ASP A 62 -12.50 -4.03 0.88
N LEU A 63 -11.41 -3.29 0.62
CA LEU A 63 -11.00 -2.13 1.43
C LEU A 63 -12.05 -1.00 1.46
N GLY A 64 -12.97 -0.95 0.52
CA GLY A 64 -14.08 0.01 0.49
C GLY A 64 -15.32 -0.45 1.26
N ASP A 65 -15.26 -1.58 1.97
CA ASP A 65 -16.36 -2.14 2.73
C ASP A 65 -15.89 -2.57 4.13
N GLU A 66 -16.24 -1.78 5.13
CA GLU A 66 -15.85 -1.99 6.52
C GLU A 66 -16.33 -3.37 7.05
N ARG A 67 -17.55 -3.79 6.71
CA ARG A 67 -18.09 -5.09 7.09
C ARG A 67 -17.29 -6.24 6.50
N SER A 68 -16.89 -6.11 5.24
CA SER A 68 -16.03 -7.09 4.56
C SER A 68 -14.69 -7.23 5.28
N ILE A 69 -14.09 -6.12 5.72
CA ILE A 69 -12.83 -6.11 6.49
C ILE A 69 -13.02 -6.81 7.84
N GLU A 70 -14.08 -6.47 8.59
CA GLU A 70 -14.39 -7.08 9.90
C GLU A 70 -14.64 -8.58 9.80
N MET A 71 -15.39 -9.03 8.78
CA MET A 71 -15.65 -10.45 8.54
C MET A 71 -14.34 -11.20 8.27
N ALA A 72 -13.47 -10.67 7.42
CA ALA A 72 -12.17 -11.27 7.14
C ALA A 72 -11.27 -11.29 8.38
N PHE A 73 -11.23 -10.19 9.16
CA PHE A 73 -10.49 -10.16 10.41
C PHE A 73 -10.99 -11.22 11.40
N ASN A 74 -12.30 -11.33 11.60
CA ASN A 74 -12.90 -12.30 12.51
C ASN A 74 -12.63 -13.75 12.06
N SER A 75 -12.61 -14.02 10.75
CA SER A 75 -12.25 -15.33 10.22
C SER A 75 -10.79 -15.67 10.54
N VAL A 76 -9.85 -14.75 10.26
CA VAL A 76 -8.42 -14.93 10.56
C VAL A 76 -8.19 -15.09 12.07
N LYS A 77 -8.91 -14.34 12.90
CA LYS A 77 -8.79 -14.41 14.36
C LYS A 77 -9.19 -15.77 14.93
N LYS A 78 -10.18 -16.45 14.35
CA LYS A 78 -10.59 -17.81 14.74
C LYS A 78 -9.48 -18.85 14.52
N GLU A 79 -8.60 -18.66 13.55
CA GLU A 79 -7.45 -19.52 13.29
C GLU A 79 -6.35 -19.41 14.35
N ASN A 80 -6.47 -18.46 15.27
CA ASN A 80 -5.56 -18.25 16.40
C ASN A 80 -4.09 -17.99 15.99
N PHE A 81 -3.86 -17.40 14.81
CA PHE A 81 -2.51 -17.08 14.33
C PHE A 81 -1.85 -15.99 15.18
N LYS A 82 -0.58 -16.18 15.46
CA LYS A 82 0.24 -15.13 16.06
C LYS A 82 0.66 -14.10 14.98
N ILE A 83 -0.22 -13.12 14.69
CA ILE A 83 0.09 -12.08 13.71
C ILE A 83 1.26 -11.22 14.20
N ASN A 84 2.34 -11.17 13.41
CA ASN A 84 3.56 -10.43 13.72
C ASN A 84 3.70 -9.14 12.90
N ALA A 85 3.04 -9.08 11.73
CA ALA A 85 3.10 -7.90 10.88
C ALA A 85 1.84 -7.71 10.05
N LEU A 86 1.53 -6.44 9.75
CA LEU A 86 0.49 -6.03 8.81
C LEU A 86 1.10 -5.11 7.75
N TYR A 87 1.02 -5.51 6.48
CA TYR A 87 1.56 -4.74 5.37
C TYR A 87 0.45 -4.31 4.42
N ASN A 88 0.09 -3.03 4.47
CA ASN A 88 -1.01 -2.42 3.72
C ASN A 88 -0.51 -1.94 2.35
N PHE A 89 -0.70 -2.76 1.30
CA PHE A 89 -0.37 -2.42 -0.09
C PHE A 89 -1.61 -2.16 -0.94
N GLY A 90 -2.80 -2.38 -0.41
CA GLY A 90 -4.05 -2.12 -1.13
C GLY A 90 -4.29 -0.62 -1.37
N GLY A 91 -4.98 -0.31 -2.46
CA GLY A 91 -5.38 1.05 -2.78
C GLY A 91 -5.70 1.25 -4.26
N ILE A 92 -6.33 2.38 -4.56
CA ILE A 92 -6.71 2.81 -5.90
C ILE A 92 -6.14 4.20 -6.20
N SER A 93 -5.97 4.54 -7.47
CA SER A 93 -5.50 5.86 -7.91
C SER A 93 -6.61 6.66 -8.59
N GLN A 94 -6.33 7.91 -8.97
CA GLN A 94 -7.24 8.83 -9.63
C GLN A 94 -6.63 9.33 -10.95
N ARG A 95 -7.50 9.60 -11.95
CA ARG A 95 -7.16 10.27 -13.20
C ARG A 95 -8.29 11.22 -13.60
N SER A 96 -8.34 12.38 -12.93
CA SER A 96 -9.27 13.47 -13.26
C SER A 96 -8.78 14.80 -12.71
N LEU A 97 -9.21 15.91 -13.33
CA LEU A 97 -8.95 17.27 -12.83
C LEU A 97 -9.79 17.54 -11.57
N VAL A 98 -9.34 18.46 -10.72
CA VAL A 98 -10.04 18.81 -9.47
C VAL A 98 -11.47 19.28 -9.74
N ASN A 99 -11.64 20.19 -10.73
CA ASN A 99 -12.93 20.74 -11.10
C ASN A 99 -13.87 19.77 -11.83
N GLU A 100 -13.36 18.64 -12.31
CA GLU A 100 -14.12 17.60 -13.00
C GLU A 100 -14.43 16.39 -12.10
N THR A 101 -13.84 16.35 -10.91
CA THR A 101 -13.95 15.21 -9.98
C THR A 101 -15.16 15.43 -9.06
N PRO A 102 -16.23 14.65 -9.20
CA PRO A 102 -17.36 14.74 -8.28
C PRO A 102 -16.99 14.19 -6.90
N LEU A 103 -17.58 14.74 -5.85
CA LEU A 103 -17.25 14.43 -4.46
C LEU A 103 -17.40 12.93 -4.10
N PHE A 104 -18.28 12.20 -4.79
CA PHE A 104 -18.41 10.75 -4.55
C PHE A 104 -17.15 9.97 -4.98
N VAL A 105 -16.42 10.47 -6.00
CA VAL A 105 -15.12 9.89 -6.41
C VAL A 105 -14.06 10.16 -5.34
N ASP A 106 -14.04 11.40 -4.82
CA ASP A 106 -13.12 11.76 -3.74
C ASP A 106 -13.35 10.89 -2.50
N ARG A 107 -14.61 10.72 -2.09
CA ARG A 107 -15.01 9.85 -0.99
C ARG A 107 -14.60 8.41 -1.23
N LYS A 108 -14.84 7.85 -2.42
CA LYS A 108 -14.45 6.48 -2.77
C LYS A 108 -12.94 6.26 -2.64
N ILE A 109 -12.13 7.24 -3.04
CA ILE A 109 -10.67 7.16 -2.93
C ILE A 109 -10.24 7.17 -1.46
N PHE A 110 -10.83 8.02 -0.65
CA PHE A 110 -10.56 8.06 0.79
C PHE A 110 -11.04 6.79 1.49
N GLU A 111 -12.22 6.27 1.13
CA GLU A 111 -12.76 5.05 1.69
C GLU A 111 -11.79 3.88 1.52
N VAL A 112 -11.35 3.64 0.29
CA VAL A 112 -10.44 2.53 -0.01
C VAL A 112 -9.03 2.77 0.53
N ASN A 113 -8.45 3.96 0.30
CA ASN A 113 -7.02 4.20 0.55
C ASN A 113 -6.73 4.51 2.02
N TYR A 114 -7.64 5.20 2.69
CA TYR A 114 -7.44 5.69 4.05
C TYR A 114 -8.31 4.90 5.03
N PHE A 115 -9.63 5.00 4.95
CA PHE A 115 -10.52 4.37 5.93
C PHE A 115 -10.36 2.85 5.95
N GLY A 116 -10.40 2.17 4.82
CA GLY A 116 -10.18 0.71 4.80
C GLY A 116 -8.81 0.29 5.34
N THR A 117 -7.76 1.06 5.04
CA THR A 117 -6.42 0.81 5.57
C THR A 117 -6.36 0.98 7.09
N ILE A 118 -6.95 2.06 7.64
CA ILE A 118 -6.92 2.29 9.09
C ILE A 118 -7.87 1.37 9.85
N THR A 119 -9.02 0.98 9.26
CA THR A 119 -9.94 0.00 9.85
C THR A 119 -9.22 -1.32 10.11
N LEU A 120 -8.62 -1.92 9.10
CA LEU A 120 -7.86 -3.16 9.29
C LEU A 120 -6.70 -2.97 10.28
N THR A 121 -5.99 -1.84 10.19
CA THR A 121 -4.88 -1.55 11.11
C THR A 121 -5.35 -1.50 12.56
N LYS A 122 -6.48 -0.83 12.85
CA LYS A 122 -7.06 -0.75 14.20
C LYS A 122 -7.53 -2.11 14.72
N LEU A 123 -8.07 -2.97 13.86
CA LEU A 123 -8.48 -4.32 14.24
C LEU A 123 -7.29 -5.23 14.55
N VAL A 124 -6.22 -5.14 13.76
CA VAL A 124 -5.04 -6.03 13.87
C VAL A 124 -4.04 -5.55 14.93
N LEU A 125 -3.94 -4.24 15.18
CA LEU A 125 -2.98 -3.64 16.12
C LEU A 125 -3.04 -4.26 17.53
N PRO A 126 -4.23 -4.45 18.17
CA PRO A 126 -4.32 -5.08 19.49
C PRO A 126 -3.76 -6.51 19.51
N GLU A 127 -3.97 -7.28 18.44
CA GLU A 127 -3.45 -8.64 18.33
C GLU A 127 -1.92 -8.65 18.21
N ILE A 128 -1.35 -7.70 17.45
CA ILE A 128 0.11 -7.53 17.34
C ILE A 128 0.69 -7.12 18.70
N ILE A 129 0.05 -6.20 19.43
CA ILE A 129 0.50 -5.76 20.77
C ILE A 129 0.46 -6.94 21.76
N LYS A 130 -0.64 -7.69 21.79
CA LYS A 130 -0.81 -8.89 22.63
C LYS A 130 0.31 -9.93 22.38
N ASN A 131 0.80 -9.99 21.13
CA ASN A 131 1.89 -10.90 20.74
C ASN A 131 3.30 -10.35 21.05
N GLY A 132 3.41 -9.24 21.79
CA GLY A 132 4.69 -8.64 22.21
C GLY A 132 5.24 -7.59 21.24
N GLY A 133 4.39 -7.04 20.40
CA GLY A 133 4.76 -6.05 19.38
C GLY A 133 4.99 -6.64 18.00
N GLY A 134 5.28 -5.78 17.02
CA GLY A 134 5.47 -6.21 15.65
C GLY A 134 5.70 -5.06 14.66
N HIS A 135 5.39 -5.29 13.39
CA HIS A 135 5.71 -4.35 12.32
C HIS A 135 4.49 -4.05 11.45
N ILE A 136 4.18 -2.78 11.29
CA ILE A 136 3.11 -2.31 10.41
C ILE A 136 3.73 -1.50 9.28
N ALA A 137 3.38 -1.82 8.03
CA ALA A 137 3.77 -1.01 6.88
C ALA A 137 2.53 -0.51 6.14
N ALA A 138 2.62 0.70 5.60
CA ALA A 138 1.59 1.27 4.74
C ALA A 138 2.20 1.86 3.47
N THR A 139 1.53 1.60 2.35
CA THR A 139 1.96 2.14 1.06
C THR A 139 1.35 3.51 0.83
N SER A 140 2.22 4.53 0.89
CA SER A 140 1.96 5.86 0.39
C SER A 140 2.31 5.95 -1.10
N SER A 141 2.87 7.05 -1.53
CA SER A 141 3.37 7.33 -2.87
C SER A 141 4.30 8.53 -2.80
N LEU A 142 5.11 8.80 -3.82
CA LEU A 142 5.79 10.09 -3.94
C LEU A 142 4.79 11.25 -3.89
N VAL A 143 3.59 11.09 -4.47
CA VAL A 143 2.50 12.08 -4.39
C VAL A 143 1.79 12.10 -3.03
N GLY A 144 2.20 11.31 -2.06
CA GLY A 144 1.91 11.47 -0.65
C GLY A 144 2.86 12.42 0.08
N LYS A 145 3.90 12.92 -0.60
CA LYS A 145 4.82 13.98 -0.11
C LYS A 145 4.60 15.31 -0.83
N PHE A 146 3.83 15.32 -1.91
CA PHE A 146 3.45 16.53 -2.66
C PHE A 146 2.19 16.27 -3.49
N GLY A 147 1.38 17.32 -3.75
CA GLY A 147 0.23 17.22 -4.65
C GLY A 147 0.67 17.08 -6.11
N PHE A 148 -0.08 16.39 -6.94
CA PHE A 148 0.24 16.21 -8.35
C PHE A 148 -1.01 16.32 -9.22
N PRO A 149 -0.94 16.98 -10.40
CA PRO A 149 -2.09 17.12 -11.30
C PRO A 149 -2.78 15.78 -11.59
N TYR A 150 -4.09 15.81 -11.78
CA TYR A 150 -4.97 14.66 -12.05
C TYR A 150 -5.07 13.63 -10.91
N ARG A 151 -4.52 13.91 -9.72
CA ARG A 151 -4.44 12.98 -8.60
C ARG A 151 -4.72 13.65 -7.25
N SER A 152 -5.63 14.64 -7.21
CA SER A 152 -5.91 15.45 -6.02
C SER A 152 -6.26 14.60 -4.79
N SER A 153 -7.34 13.83 -4.86
CA SER A 153 -7.80 13.00 -3.73
C SER A 153 -6.90 11.79 -3.48
N TYR A 154 -6.29 11.25 -4.54
CA TYR A 154 -5.25 10.25 -4.36
C TYR A 154 -4.06 10.79 -3.57
N SER A 155 -3.54 11.96 -3.95
CA SER A 155 -2.46 12.62 -3.20
C SER A 155 -2.87 12.92 -1.76
N ALA A 156 -4.08 13.48 -1.55
CA ALA A 156 -4.61 13.79 -0.23
C ALA A 156 -4.74 12.53 0.65
N SER A 157 -5.31 11.43 0.12
CA SER A 157 -5.42 10.17 0.87
C SER A 157 -4.06 9.58 1.25
N LYS A 158 -3.04 9.72 0.36
CA LYS A 158 -1.69 9.26 0.65
C LYS A 158 -0.93 10.16 1.63
N HIS A 159 -1.23 11.46 1.72
CA HIS A 159 -0.76 12.35 2.79
C HIS A 159 -1.40 12.00 4.13
N ALA A 160 -2.71 11.74 4.15
CA ALA A 160 -3.43 11.36 5.37
C ALA A 160 -2.83 10.11 6.04
N LEU A 161 -2.37 9.12 5.26
CA LEU A 161 -1.68 7.95 5.80
C LEU A 161 -0.39 8.31 6.55
N HIS A 162 0.37 9.32 6.10
CA HIS A 162 1.56 9.75 6.84
C HIS A 162 1.20 10.24 8.24
N GLY A 163 0.21 11.14 8.35
CA GLY A 163 -0.22 11.64 9.67
C GLY A 163 -0.69 10.52 10.60
N PHE A 164 -1.52 9.60 10.09
CA PHE A 164 -2.03 8.49 10.89
C PHE A 164 -0.92 7.54 11.37
N PHE A 165 -0.04 7.09 10.47
CA PHE A 165 0.97 6.09 10.80
C PHE A 165 2.15 6.66 11.59
N GLU A 166 2.47 7.94 11.45
CA GLU A 166 3.43 8.65 12.29
C GLU A 166 2.91 8.79 13.73
N SER A 167 1.63 9.14 13.91
CA SER A 167 0.97 9.16 15.22
C SER A 167 0.95 7.76 15.84
N LEU A 168 0.55 6.73 15.09
CA LEU A 168 0.53 5.34 15.55
C LEU A 168 1.90 4.88 16.04
N LEU A 169 2.98 5.25 15.32
CA LEU A 169 4.36 4.94 15.72
C LEU A 169 4.72 5.61 17.06
N ALA A 170 4.38 6.89 17.21
CA ALA A 170 4.69 7.65 18.41
C ALA A 170 3.95 7.12 19.64
N GLU A 171 2.65 6.84 19.49
CA GLU A 171 1.76 6.35 20.56
C GLU A 171 2.13 4.93 21.03
N ASN A 172 2.66 4.09 20.14
CA ASN A 172 2.86 2.66 20.39
C ASN A 172 4.33 2.25 20.55
N LYS A 173 5.22 3.20 20.84
CA LYS A 173 6.64 2.92 21.09
C LYS A 173 6.83 1.92 22.25
N VAL A 174 6.08 2.09 23.33
CA VAL A 174 6.12 1.24 24.52
C VAL A 174 5.61 -0.18 24.24
N ASN A 175 4.74 -0.34 23.24
CA ASN A 175 4.17 -1.60 22.80
C ASN A 175 5.05 -2.33 21.78
N ASN A 176 6.28 -1.86 21.56
CA ASN A 176 7.22 -2.43 20.58
C ASN A 176 6.65 -2.51 19.16
N ILE A 177 5.86 -1.50 18.76
CA ILE A 177 5.34 -1.37 17.40
C ILE A 177 6.30 -0.58 16.55
N ARG A 178 6.67 -1.14 15.42
CA ARG A 178 7.46 -0.48 14.37
C ARG A 178 6.56 -0.15 13.20
N VAL A 179 6.80 0.99 12.58
CA VAL A 179 6.04 1.45 11.41
C VAL A 179 6.99 1.78 10.26
N THR A 180 6.62 1.36 9.06
CA THR A 180 7.31 1.71 7.83
C THR A 180 6.35 2.31 6.81
N MET A 181 6.64 3.51 6.35
CA MET A 181 5.97 4.10 5.20
C MET A 181 6.70 3.72 3.92
N VAL A 182 6.04 2.98 3.03
CA VAL A 182 6.57 2.65 1.71
C VAL A 182 6.12 3.73 0.73
N ILE A 183 7.07 4.39 0.06
CA ILE A 183 6.83 5.57 -0.77
C ILE A 183 7.31 5.28 -2.20
N PRO A 184 6.50 4.57 -3.01
CA PRO A 184 6.86 4.26 -4.39
C PRO A 184 6.62 5.45 -5.32
N GLY A 185 7.51 5.56 -6.31
CA GLY A 185 7.32 6.39 -7.51
C GLY A 185 6.60 5.62 -8.62
N PHE A 186 7.07 5.79 -9.86
CA PHE A 186 6.53 5.04 -10.99
C PHE A 186 7.01 3.59 -10.98
N ILE A 187 6.10 2.68 -10.67
CA ILE A 187 6.32 1.23 -10.69
C ILE A 187 5.44 0.62 -11.79
N ASN A 188 5.98 -0.21 -12.65
CA ASN A 188 5.24 -0.86 -13.71
C ASN A 188 4.21 -1.83 -13.13
N THR A 189 2.96 -1.34 -13.04
CA THR A 189 1.79 -2.04 -12.48
C THR A 189 0.52 -1.51 -13.15
N ASN A 190 -0.59 -2.18 -12.96
CA ASN A 190 -1.89 -1.76 -13.49
C ASN A 190 -2.58 -0.66 -12.66
N ILE A 191 -1.87 0.06 -11.78
CA ILE A 191 -2.46 1.08 -10.92
C ILE A 191 -3.10 2.23 -11.71
N SER A 192 -2.52 2.63 -12.86
CA SER A 192 -3.10 3.65 -13.74
C SER A 192 -4.30 3.13 -14.52
N VAL A 193 -4.22 1.91 -15.03
CA VAL A 193 -5.32 1.25 -15.73
C VAL A 193 -6.55 1.13 -14.83
N ASN A 194 -6.33 0.78 -13.55
CA ASN A 194 -7.39 0.61 -12.54
C ASN A 194 -7.74 1.91 -11.80
N ALA A 195 -7.14 3.06 -12.15
CA ALA A 195 -7.46 4.33 -11.54
C ALA A 195 -8.91 4.74 -11.79
N VAL A 196 -9.48 5.52 -10.88
CA VAL A 196 -10.85 6.05 -11.02
C VAL A 196 -10.79 7.36 -11.81
N ASN A 197 -11.63 7.51 -12.82
CA ASN A 197 -11.82 8.74 -13.58
C ASN A 197 -12.93 9.62 -12.99
N SER A 198 -13.20 10.78 -13.61
CA SER A 198 -14.26 11.71 -13.18
C SER A 198 -15.67 11.12 -13.20
N LYS A 199 -15.93 10.07 -13.95
CA LYS A 199 -17.23 9.37 -13.97
C LYS A 199 -17.36 8.29 -12.89
N GLY A 200 -16.33 8.10 -12.04
CA GLY A 200 -16.31 7.03 -11.05
C GLY A 200 -16.00 5.64 -11.63
N THR A 201 -15.72 5.56 -12.91
CA THR A 201 -15.38 4.32 -13.63
C THR A 201 -13.86 4.14 -13.77
N ARG A 202 -13.46 2.99 -14.26
CA ARG A 202 -12.05 2.66 -14.50
C ARG A 202 -11.47 3.52 -15.63
N HIS A 203 -10.24 4.03 -15.43
CA HIS A 203 -9.52 4.84 -16.43
C HIS A 203 -9.21 4.04 -17.70
N GLY A 204 -8.80 2.77 -17.57
CA GLY A 204 -8.61 1.83 -18.69
C GLY A 204 -7.31 2.01 -19.48
N LYS A 205 -6.49 3.03 -19.18
CA LYS A 205 -5.25 3.34 -19.93
C LYS A 205 -4.02 3.18 -19.04
N LEU A 206 -2.94 2.65 -19.63
CA LEU A 206 -1.64 2.58 -18.95
C LEU A 206 -0.86 3.86 -19.23
N ASP A 207 -0.56 4.62 -18.18
CA ASP A 207 0.27 5.84 -18.29
C ASP A 207 1.68 5.48 -18.79
N GLN A 208 2.22 6.28 -19.72
CA GLN A 208 3.56 6.05 -20.28
C GLN A 208 4.66 6.01 -19.19
N ASN A 209 4.58 6.90 -18.19
CA ASN A 209 5.53 6.93 -17.08
C ASN A 209 5.40 5.67 -16.20
N GLN A 210 4.19 5.12 -16.07
CA GLN A 210 3.93 3.89 -15.35
C GLN A 210 4.51 2.68 -16.11
N ALA A 211 4.31 2.63 -17.43
CA ALA A 211 4.86 1.58 -18.31
C ALA A 211 6.39 1.54 -18.28
N LYS A 212 7.05 2.71 -18.24
CA LYS A 212 8.51 2.87 -18.12
C LYS A 212 9.01 2.81 -16.68
N GLY A 213 8.13 2.58 -15.72
CA GLY A 213 8.42 2.51 -14.29
C GLY A 213 9.41 1.40 -13.93
N MET A 214 9.75 1.33 -12.65
CA MET A 214 10.55 0.21 -12.12
C MET A 214 9.72 -1.07 -12.17
N PRO A 215 10.28 -2.23 -12.56
CA PRO A 215 9.59 -3.51 -12.45
C PRO A 215 9.11 -3.81 -11.01
N ALA A 216 7.93 -4.43 -10.87
CA ALA A 216 7.32 -4.65 -9.56
C ALA A 216 8.15 -5.60 -8.67
N ASP A 217 8.82 -6.59 -9.25
CA ASP A 217 9.71 -7.52 -8.54
C ASP A 217 10.97 -6.82 -8.01
N VAL A 218 11.56 -5.89 -8.79
CA VAL A 218 12.69 -5.06 -8.34
C VAL A 218 12.25 -4.16 -7.18
N CYS A 219 11.07 -3.55 -7.31
CA CYS A 219 10.45 -2.74 -6.25
C CYS A 219 10.26 -3.58 -4.97
N ALA A 220 9.72 -4.79 -5.09
CA ALA A 220 9.48 -5.70 -3.97
C ALA A 220 10.77 -6.07 -3.23
N ARG A 221 11.85 -6.39 -3.94
CA ARG A 221 13.16 -6.66 -3.31
C ARG A 221 13.67 -5.48 -2.49
N ILE A 222 13.53 -4.26 -3.00
CA ILE A 222 13.93 -3.03 -2.27
C ILE A 222 13.06 -2.84 -1.03
N ILE A 223 11.74 -3.03 -1.16
CA ILE A 223 10.79 -2.93 -0.05
C ILE A 223 11.13 -3.97 1.02
N CYS A 224 11.24 -5.25 0.67
CA CYS A 224 11.53 -6.32 1.62
C CYS A 224 12.86 -6.10 2.34
N LYS A 225 13.91 -5.63 1.64
CA LYS A 225 15.18 -5.24 2.26
C LYS A 225 15.02 -4.09 3.25
N GLY A 226 14.16 -3.11 2.95
CA GLY A 226 13.86 -1.99 3.83
C GLY A 226 13.04 -2.41 5.06
N LEU A 227 12.02 -3.27 4.86
CA LEU A 227 11.20 -3.84 5.92
C LEU A 227 12.04 -4.71 6.86
N LYS A 228 12.95 -5.53 6.33
CA LYS A 228 13.90 -6.34 7.12
C LYS A 228 14.77 -5.48 8.03
N LYS A 229 15.13 -4.27 7.57
CA LYS A 229 15.90 -3.26 8.33
C LYS A 229 15.03 -2.33 9.17
N GLU A 230 13.73 -2.53 9.19
CA GLU A 230 12.74 -1.72 9.95
C GLU A 230 12.88 -0.21 9.68
N LYS A 231 13.16 0.17 8.43
CA LYS A 231 13.27 1.57 8.04
C LYS A 231 11.94 2.28 8.25
N LYS A 232 11.95 3.48 8.82
CA LYS A 232 10.74 4.31 8.99
C LYS A 232 10.12 4.72 7.65
N GLU A 233 10.97 5.01 6.65
CA GLU A 233 10.55 5.32 5.28
C GLU A 233 11.39 4.54 4.26
N ILE A 234 10.73 4.04 3.23
CA ILE A 234 11.37 3.37 2.09
C ILE A 234 10.95 4.10 0.82
N LEU A 235 11.82 5.00 0.33
CA LEU A 235 11.64 5.64 -0.98
C LEU A 235 12.07 4.66 -2.08
N VAL A 236 11.12 4.31 -2.96
CA VAL A 236 11.36 3.40 -4.09
C VAL A 236 11.02 4.09 -5.40
N GLY A 237 11.96 4.15 -6.31
CA GLY A 237 11.78 4.81 -7.61
C GLY A 237 13.12 5.05 -8.30
N LYS A 238 13.06 5.61 -9.48
CA LYS A 238 14.23 6.05 -10.27
C LYS A 238 14.54 7.54 -9.97
N LYS A 239 14.66 8.34 -11.03
CA LYS A 239 14.91 9.79 -10.92
C LYS A 239 13.72 10.59 -10.35
N ASP A 240 12.52 10.03 -10.42
CA ASP A 240 11.28 10.61 -9.91
C ASP A 240 11.30 10.93 -8.39
N LYS A 241 12.14 10.23 -7.62
CA LYS A 241 12.35 10.50 -6.19
C LYS A 241 12.88 11.92 -5.90
N ILE A 242 13.58 12.53 -6.85
CA ILE A 242 14.16 13.86 -6.66
C ILE A 242 13.08 14.92 -6.40
N MET A 243 11.85 14.72 -6.92
CA MET A 243 10.74 15.64 -6.72
C MET A 243 10.36 15.83 -5.24
N VAL A 244 10.57 14.82 -4.40
CA VAL A 244 10.36 14.92 -2.94
C VAL A 244 11.33 15.94 -2.34
N HIS A 245 12.59 15.89 -2.74
CA HIS A 245 13.61 16.81 -2.24
C HIS A 245 13.41 18.22 -2.82
N ILE A 246 13.08 18.33 -4.12
CA ILE A 246 12.73 19.61 -4.74
C ILE A 246 11.57 20.27 -4.01
N LYS A 247 10.48 19.53 -3.75
CA LYS A 247 9.31 20.07 -3.02
C LYS A 247 9.69 20.53 -1.61
N ARG A 248 10.58 19.81 -0.92
CA ARG A 248 10.97 20.14 0.45
C ARG A 248 11.90 21.34 0.54
N PHE A 249 12.91 21.42 -0.32
CA PHE A 249 14.02 22.40 -0.20
C PHE A 249 13.92 23.56 -1.18
N VAL A 250 13.25 23.38 -2.32
CA VAL A 250 13.10 24.41 -3.38
C VAL A 250 11.64 24.42 -3.86
N PRO A 251 10.66 24.78 -3.00
CA PRO A 251 9.24 24.64 -3.33
C PRO A 251 8.81 25.45 -4.55
N SER A 252 9.40 26.61 -4.80
CA SER A 252 9.09 27.44 -6.00
C SER A 252 9.38 26.69 -7.30
N LEU A 253 10.50 25.95 -7.37
CA LEU A 253 10.85 25.13 -8.54
C LEU A 253 9.83 23.98 -8.69
N TYR A 254 9.41 23.37 -7.60
CA TYR A 254 8.38 22.33 -7.65
C TYR A 254 7.09 22.85 -8.27
N TYR A 255 6.55 24.00 -7.82
CA TYR A 255 5.30 24.56 -8.35
C TYR A 255 5.43 24.90 -9.83
N HIS A 256 6.57 25.43 -10.26
CA HIS A 256 6.83 25.70 -11.67
C HIS A 256 6.85 24.41 -12.52
N LEU A 257 7.46 23.34 -12.04
CA LEU A 257 7.50 22.05 -12.73
C LEU A 257 6.13 21.37 -12.74
N ALA A 258 5.42 21.39 -11.61
CA ALA A 258 4.10 20.77 -11.47
C ALA A 258 3.03 21.40 -12.38
N SER A 259 3.08 22.74 -12.58
CA SER A 259 2.14 23.45 -13.47
C SER A 259 2.32 23.10 -14.95
N ARG A 260 3.46 22.54 -15.34
CA ARG A 260 3.75 22.15 -16.73
C ARG A 260 3.40 20.69 -17.05
N VAL A 261 2.87 19.94 -16.09
CA VAL A 261 2.44 18.55 -16.32
C VAL A 261 1.21 18.56 -17.24
N LYS A 262 1.37 18.01 -18.43
CA LYS A 262 0.29 17.85 -19.40
C LYS A 262 -0.65 16.70 -18.99
N PRO A 263 -1.91 16.71 -19.46
CA PRO A 263 -2.82 15.57 -19.35
C PRO A 263 -2.13 14.31 -19.94
N MET A 264 -2.28 13.20 -19.25
CA MET A 264 -1.79 11.90 -19.71
C MET A 264 -2.87 11.16 -20.47
#